data_9efdbbffa027a90ff3e13f210878c271
#
_entry.id   9efdbbffa027a90ff3e13f210878c271
#
_cell.length_a   1.000
_cell.length_b   1.000
_cell.length_c   1.000
_cell.angle_alpha   90.00
_cell.angle_beta   90.00
_cell.angle_gamma   90.00
#
_symmetry.space_group_name_H-M   'P 1'
#
loop_
_entity.id
_entity.type
_entity.pdbx_description
1 polymer ?
#
loop_
_entity_poly.entity_id
_entity_poly.type
_entity_poly.pdbx_seq_one_letter_code
_entity_poly.pdbx_strand_id
1 'polypeptide(L)'
;MSRTLSIKERRTVKKILFFIGLTIILTINYMYNFMDSQNNAFNDFQADSETLVTGIIFADCRELDNMQYGLGRYYTKSGPLMSRYGTNYTYLTDENWTLGYSNYTAQLIFDKNYYTQTYAVEGNFIKFATGEIFPIISSMEDDEYLVVSLASDEPLNVSQYGSLSETAFLDQEGRKLPDSAVEIYKSQYGLQGKVFRFMANSLGMEIQEGDKTVYHLICSLLTGLTFVMLVWLIRIKYGNLLASCFYITFLLSPWVVNFAKNLYWVEFTWFIPMLVGLFCSIYIDNKKWRAISYIAAYTSILIKSLCGYEYISTIMLGMTSFLVTDIIYMLISHTDKRKIGIAFRTFFLTSLFALAGFITAFIIHAYYRGEGIWQGIQYIILEDAIRRTRGIDNTVDVSLWYVLGRYFQFQTEIITGIPGNLFVIICTIPICIFIYEYVTGKINWKDVILYGVFFLTSISWFCLAKNHAYVHTHMNYVLWYFGYIQICIYVIVKRFAKFCKGKA
;
A
#
# COMPACT_ATOMS: atom_id res chain seq x y z
N MET A 1 14.83 -49.41 -6.01
CA MET A 1 13.80 -49.71 -4.97
C MET A 1 12.85 -48.54 -4.85
N SER A 2 11.68 -48.60 -5.48
CA SER A 2 10.62 -47.56 -5.35
C SER A 2 9.87 -47.84 -4.05
N ARG A 3 10.05 -46.98 -3.05
CA ARG A 3 9.30 -47.04 -1.79
C ARG A 3 7.85 -46.65 -2.09
N THR A 4 6.93 -47.61 -2.07
CA THR A 4 5.48 -47.33 -2.17
C THR A 4 5.06 -46.58 -0.92
N LEU A 5 4.64 -45.30 -1.12
CA LEU A 5 4.12 -44.45 -0.06
C LEU A 5 2.93 -45.10 0.65
N SER A 6 2.89 -45.04 1.97
CA SER A 6 1.74 -45.47 2.78
C SER A 6 0.49 -44.64 2.46
N ILE A 7 -0.69 -45.16 2.78
CA ILE A 7 -1.97 -44.44 2.57
C ILE A 7 -1.98 -43.07 3.27
N LYS A 8 -1.37 -42.97 4.46
CA LYS A 8 -1.26 -41.72 5.22
C LYS A 8 -0.34 -40.71 4.51
N GLU A 9 0.79 -41.16 4.01
CA GLU A 9 1.73 -40.34 3.24
C GLU A 9 1.10 -39.86 1.92
N ARG A 10 0.39 -40.73 1.19
CA ARG A 10 -0.35 -40.35 -0.04
C ARG A 10 -1.41 -39.29 0.22
N ARG A 11 -2.15 -39.37 1.34
CA ARG A 11 -3.13 -38.35 1.75
C ARG A 11 -2.46 -37.02 2.10
N THR A 12 -1.31 -37.04 2.75
CA THR A 12 -0.53 -35.84 3.09
C THR A 12 0.00 -35.18 1.81
N VAL A 13 0.60 -35.96 0.91
CA VAL A 13 1.08 -35.44 -0.39
C VAL A 13 -0.04 -34.81 -1.20
N LYS A 14 -1.22 -35.45 -1.29
CA LYS A 14 -2.38 -34.88 -1.99
C LYS A 14 -2.81 -33.53 -1.39
N LYS A 15 -2.79 -33.38 -0.06
CA LYS A 15 -3.11 -32.10 0.60
C LYS A 15 -2.09 -31.01 0.28
N ILE A 16 -0.80 -31.35 0.29
CA ILE A 16 0.29 -30.43 -0.04
C ILE A 16 0.18 -29.99 -1.50
N LEU A 17 0.00 -30.94 -2.43
CA LEU A 17 -0.18 -30.63 -3.86
C LEU A 17 -1.41 -29.73 -4.11
N PHE A 18 -2.51 -29.98 -3.39
CA PHE A 18 -3.71 -29.15 -3.47
C PHE A 18 -3.44 -27.72 -2.96
N PHE A 19 -2.75 -27.58 -1.84
CA PHE A 19 -2.34 -26.29 -1.29
C PHE A 19 -1.45 -25.52 -2.28
N ILE A 20 -0.44 -26.17 -2.84
CA ILE A 20 0.46 -25.59 -3.85
C ILE A 20 -0.34 -25.16 -5.08
N GLY A 21 -1.23 -26.01 -5.58
CA GLY A 21 -2.07 -25.70 -6.74
C GLY A 21 -2.94 -24.45 -6.53
N LEU A 22 -3.58 -24.33 -5.37
CA LEU A 22 -4.36 -23.12 -5.03
C LEU A 22 -3.48 -21.87 -4.97
N THR A 23 -2.26 -21.99 -4.43
CA THR A 23 -1.31 -20.86 -4.36
C THR A 23 -0.88 -20.44 -5.76
N ILE A 24 -0.54 -21.38 -6.63
CA ILE A 24 -0.15 -21.10 -8.03
C ILE A 24 -1.27 -20.39 -8.78
N ILE A 25 -2.52 -20.84 -8.63
CA ILE A 25 -3.67 -20.21 -9.29
C ILE A 25 -3.81 -18.75 -8.87
N LEU A 26 -3.74 -18.44 -7.55
CA LEU A 26 -3.78 -17.06 -7.08
C LEU A 26 -2.59 -16.26 -7.60
N THR A 27 -1.37 -16.81 -7.51
CA THR A 27 -0.15 -16.12 -7.96
C THR A 27 -0.23 -15.74 -9.42
N ILE A 28 -0.64 -16.66 -10.30
CA ILE A 28 -0.79 -16.39 -11.74
C ILE A 28 -1.88 -15.33 -11.97
N ASN A 29 -3.01 -15.42 -11.25
CA ASN A 29 -4.06 -14.43 -11.39
C ASN A 29 -3.61 -13.04 -10.95
N TYR A 30 -2.85 -12.94 -9.85
CA TYR A 30 -2.31 -11.67 -9.36
C TYR A 30 -1.23 -11.08 -10.28
N MET A 31 -0.49 -11.92 -10.98
CA MET A 31 0.49 -11.45 -11.98
C MET A 31 -0.15 -10.95 -13.26
N TYR A 32 -1.14 -11.68 -13.78
CA TYR A 32 -1.61 -11.52 -15.16
C TYR A 32 -3.10 -11.21 -15.28
N ASN A 33 -3.84 -11.17 -14.16
CA ASN A 33 -5.29 -10.94 -14.13
C ASN A 33 -6.08 -11.85 -15.13
N PHE A 34 -5.69 -13.13 -15.21
CA PHE A 34 -6.27 -14.04 -16.22
C PHE A 34 -7.77 -14.31 -16.01
N MET A 35 -8.32 -14.01 -14.81
CA MET A 35 -9.75 -14.10 -14.53
C MET A 35 -10.51 -12.84 -14.95
N ASP A 36 -9.82 -11.88 -15.56
CA ASP A 36 -10.36 -10.59 -16.00
C ASP A 36 -11.17 -9.88 -14.89
N SER A 37 -10.60 -9.91 -13.69
CA SER A 37 -11.21 -9.31 -12.50
C SER A 37 -11.17 -7.77 -12.54
N GLN A 38 -10.48 -7.20 -13.55
CA GLN A 38 -10.32 -5.75 -13.71
C GLN A 38 -10.28 -5.35 -15.16
N ASN A 39 -11.01 -4.28 -15.47
CA ASN A 39 -10.89 -3.57 -16.73
C ASN A 39 -9.64 -2.68 -16.71
N ASN A 40 -8.99 -2.52 -17.84
CA ASN A 40 -7.98 -1.55 -18.29
C ASN A 40 -6.97 -0.92 -17.30
N ALA A 41 -7.23 -0.86 -16.00
CA ALA A 41 -6.39 -0.19 -14.99
C ALA A 41 -5.46 -1.15 -14.21
N PHE A 42 -5.48 -2.45 -14.48
CA PHE A 42 -4.72 -3.42 -13.66
C PHE A 42 -3.20 -3.18 -13.66
N ASN A 43 -2.63 -2.81 -14.79
CA ASN A 43 -1.19 -2.57 -14.92
C ASN A 43 -0.77 -1.21 -14.36
N ASP A 44 -1.68 -0.25 -14.40
CA ASP A 44 -1.43 1.15 -13.98
C ASP A 44 -2.00 1.43 -12.59
N PHE A 45 -2.61 0.43 -11.93
CA PHE A 45 -3.22 0.62 -10.64
C PHE A 45 -2.19 0.99 -9.58
N GLN A 46 -2.30 2.22 -9.07
CA GLN A 46 -1.36 2.78 -8.10
C GLN A 46 0.11 2.79 -8.58
N ALA A 47 0.32 2.90 -9.88
CA ALA A 47 1.65 2.97 -10.49
C ALA A 47 2.48 4.11 -9.90
N ASP A 48 1.85 5.26 -9.66
CA ASP A 48 2.48 6.43 -9.03
C ASP A 48 3.02 6.14 -7.61
N SER A 49 2.26 5.40 -6.79
CA SER A 49 2.74 4.95 -5.49
C SER A 49 3.89 3.94 -5.61
N GLU A 50 3.86 3.09 -6.61
CA GLU A 50 4.88 2.07 -6.85
C GLU A 50 6.22 2.69 -7.27
N THR A 51 6.20 3.85 -7.95
CA THR A 51 7.42 4.58 -8.31
C THR A 51 8.25 4.99 -7.10
N LEU A 52 7.62 5.14 -5.92
CA LEU A 52 8.33 5.42 -4.68
C LEU A 52 9.24 4.25 -4.25
N VAL A 53 8.87 3.03 -4.56
CA VAL A 53 9.68 1.84 -4.27
C VAL A 53 10.76 1.65 -5.32
N THR A 54 10.38 1.71 -6.60
CA THR A 54 11.34 1.53 -7.70
C THR A 54 12.37 2.65 -7.72
N GLY A 55 11.98 3.86 -7.37
CA GLY A 55 12.88 5.01 -7.28
C GLY A 55 14.04 4.79 -6.31
N ILE A 56 13.79 4.15 -5.16
CA ILE A 56 14.85 3.80 -4.22
C ILE A 56 15.77 2.69 -4.76
N ILE A 57 15.21 1.73 -5.49
CA ILE A 57 16.00 0.65 -6.09
C ILE A 57 16.93 1.23 -7.20
N PHE A 58 16.38 2.09 -8.07
CA PHE A 58 17.19 2.77 -9.08
C PHE A 58 18.28 3.66 -8.49
N ALA A 59 17.96 4.37 -7.42
CA ALA A 59 18.90 5.24 -6.74
C ALA A 59 20.13 4.48 -6.24
N ASP A 60 19.93 3.29 -5.68
CA ASP A 60 20.99 2.45 -5.14
C ASP A 60 21.91 1.91 -6.25
N CYS A 61 21.33 1.43 -7.34
CA CYS A 61 22.07 0.94 -8.50
C CYS A 61 22.96 2.02 -9.14
N ARG A 62 22.72 3.30 -8.83
CA ARG A 62 23.46 4.44 -9.38
C ARG A 62 24.35 5.17 -8.36
N GLU A 63 24.68 4.52 -7.25
CA GLU A 63 25.56 5.07 -6.21
C GLU A 63 25.06 6.37 -5.55
N LEU A 64 23.74 6.58 -5.50
CA LEU A 64 23.17 7.72 -4.80
C LEU A 64 23.16 7.44 -3.29
N ASP A 65 23.94 8.24 -2.57
CA ASP A 65 24.31 8.02 -1.16
C ASP A 65 23.16 7.96 -0.15
N ASN A 66 23.36 7.10 0.85
CA ASN A 66 22.80 7.11 2.22
C ASN A 66 21.30 7.41 2.39
N MET A 67 20.44 6.63 1.74
CA MET A 67 19.01 6.79 1.98
C MET A 67 18.58 6.16 3.30
N GLN A 68 18.24 7.01 4.26
CA GLN A 68 17.70 6.58 5.56
C GLN A 68 16.28 6.00 5.43
N TYR A 69 15.53 6.41 4.38
CA TYR A 69 14.18 5.97 4.06
C TYR A 69 14.18 4.90 2.96
N GLY A 70 13.12 4.12 2.92
CA GLY A 70 12.94 3.10 1.88
C GLY A 70 11.99 3.50 0.75
N LEU A 71 11.57 4.75 0.69
CA LEU A 71 10.68 5.27 -0.35
C LEU A 71 11.19 6.60 -0.89
N GLY A 72 11.13 6.76 -2.21
CA GLY A 72 11.50 8.00 -2.89
C GLY A 72 11.27 7.89 -4.38
N ARG A 73 11.03 9.03 -5.03
CA ARG A 73 10.92 9.12 -6.48
C ARG A 73 12.27 9.39 -7.09
N TYR A 74 12.58 8.67 -8.14
CA TYR A 74 13.78 8.85 -8.92
C TYR A 74 13.50 9.71 -10.14
N TYR A 75 14.29 10.75 -10.32
CA TYR A 75 14.24 11.67 -11.44
C TYR A 75 15.54 11.58 -12.21
N THR A 76 15.45 11.25 -13.48
CA THR A 76 16.59 11.28 -14.39
C THR A 76 16.87 12.71 -14.84
N LYS A 77 18.09 12.93 -15.30
CA LYS A 77 18.50 14.16 -15.94
C LYS A 77 17.49 14.56 -17.02
N SER A 78 17.02 15.80 -16.95
CA SER A 78 16.28 16.46 -18.02
C SER A 78 17.00 17.73 -18.43
N GLY A 79 17.22 17.88 -19.74
CA GLY A 79 17.72 19.14 -20.30
C GLY A 79 16.60 20.19 -20.39
N PRO A 80 16.94 21.43 -20.71
CA PRO A 80 15.93 22.46 -20.96
C PRO A 80 15.09 22.09 -22.17
N LEU A 81 13.77 22.32 -22.07
CA LEU A 81 12.81 22.09 -23.14
C LEU A 81 12.97 23.09 -24.27
N MET A 82 13.20 24.34 -23.89
CA MET A 82 13.43 25.46 -24.82
C MET A 82 14.18 26.59 -24.12
N SER A 83 14.75 27.50 -24.92
CA SER A 83 15.07 28.83 -24.44
C SER A 83 13.83 29.72 -24.60
N ARG A 84 13.54 30.60 -23.64
CA ARG A 84 12.35 31.46 -23.69
C ARG A 84 12.32 32.38 -24.88
N TYR A 85 13.47 32.71 -25.38
CA TYR A 85 13.66 33.56 -26.58
C TYR A 85 13.86 32.72 -27.84
N GLY A 86 13.66 31.44 -27.76
CA GLY A 86 13.57 30.49 -28.86
C GLY A 86 14.66 30.64 -29.90
N THR A 87 14.30 30.42 -31.16
CA THR A 87 15.20 30.58 -32.30
C THR A 87 15.55 32.01 -32.58
N ASN A 88 14.93 32.99 -31.97
CA ASN A 88 15.11 34.41 -32.27
C ASN A 88 15.93 35.16 -31.20
N TYR A 89 16.48 34.48 -30.25
CA TYR A 89 17.44 35.01 -29.26
C TYR A 89 17.23 36.46 -28.87
N THR A 90 16.21 36.74 -28.13
CA THR A 90 16.05 38.02 -27.48
C THR A 90 16.86 37.99 -26.21
N TYR A 91 17.96 38.67 -26.20
CA TYR A 91 18.74 38.88 -24.98
C TYR A 91 18.06 39.97 -24.18
N LEU A 92 17.90 39.76 -22.88
CA LEU A 92 17.63 40.84 -21.98
C LEU A 92 18.98 41.53 -21.74
N THR A 93 19.20 42.64 -22.42
CA THR A 93 20.25 43.58 -22.04
C THR A 93 19.70 44.41 -20.91
N ASP A 94 20.40 44.45 -19.81
CA ASP A 94 19.98 45.18 -18.63
C ASP A 94 20.38 46.66 -18.70
N GLU A 95 20.17 47.29 -19.84
CA GLU A 95 20.45 48.72 -20.07
C GLU A 95 19.57 49.63 -19.18
N ASN A 96 18.52 49.11 -18.57
CA ASN A 96 17.59 49.85 -17.72
C ASN A 96 17.86 49.72 -16.22
N TRP A 97 18.83 48.93 -15.79
CA TRP A 97 19.14 48.79 -14.38
C TRP A 97 20.15 49.84 -13.97
N THR A 98 19.76 50.66 -13.06
CA THR A 98 20.49 51.81 -12.51
C THR A 98 21.83 51.50 -11.86
N LEU A 99 22.33 50.31 -11.94
CA LEU A 99 23.57 49.80 -11.33
C LEU A 99 24.69 49.47 -12.29
N GLY A 100 24.56 49.77 -13.57
CA GLY A 100 25.69 49.74 -14.52
C GLY A 100 26.24 48.35 -14.83
N TYR A 101 25.49 47.27 -14.69
CA TYR A 101 25.87 45.95 -15.12
C TYR A 101 25.32 45.68 -16.51
N SER A 102 26.12 45.64 -17.51
CA SER A 102 25.79 45.19 -18.86
C SER A 102 25.86 43.66 -18.95
N ASN A 103 25.08 42.94 -18.11
CA ASN A 103 25.06 41.49 -18.17
C ASN A 103 23.98 41.04 -19.13
N TYR A 104 24.38 40.26 -20.12
CA TYR A 104 23.45 39.59 -21.02
C TYR A 104 22.86 38.39 -20.34
N THR A 105 21.53 38.19 -20.43
CA THR A 105 20.86 37.06 -19.84
C THR A 105 20.10 36.26 -20.91
N ALA A 106 20.19 34.94 -20.82
CA ALA A 106 19.33 34.04 -21.57
C ALA A 106 18.49 33.25 -20.55
N GLN A 107 17.24 32.97 -20.89
CA GLN A 107 16.37 32.15 -20.07
C GLN A 107 16.18 30.78 -20.69
N LEU A 108 16.39 29.74 -19.89
CA LEU A 108 16.10 28.35 -20.23
C LEU A 108 14.89 27.89 -19.48
N ILE A 109 14.02 27.15 -20.14
CA ILE A 109 12.80 26.59 -19.57
C ILE A 109 12.98 25.09 -19.43
N PHE A 110 12.84 24.59 -18.21
CA PHE A 110 12.89 23.18 -17.87
C PHE A 110 11.52 22.68 -17.43
N ASP A 111 11.26 21.39 -17.57
CA ASP A 111 10.19 20.74 -16.81
C ASP A 111 10.47 20.89 -15.32
N LYS A 112 9.44 21.32 -14.56
CA LYS A 112 9.53 21.42 -13.12
C LYS A 112 9.47 20.02 -12.51
N ASN A 113 10.60 19.51 -12.10
CA ASN A 113 10.73 18.25 -11.39
C ASN A 113 11.83 18.35 -10.31
N TYR A 114 11.92 17.35 -9.47
CA TYR A 114 12.86 17.38 -8.34
C TYR A 114 14.33 17.49 -8.78
N TYR A 115 14.71 16.91 -9.92
CA TYR A 115 16.05 17.02 -10.46
C TYR A 115 16.39 18.47 -10.84
N THR A 116 15.52 19.13 -11.60
CA THR A 116 15.73 20.53 -12.02
C THR A 116 15.64 21.50 -10.85
N GLN A 117 14.70 21.30 -9.93
CA GLN A 117 14.59 22.11 -8.69
C GLN A 117 15.79 21.96 -7.77
N THR A 118 16.48 20.81 -7.79
CA THR A 118 17.64 20.54 -6.94
C THR A 118 18.92 21.15 -7.52
N TYR A 119 19.10 21.07 -8.84
CA TYR A 119 20.38 21.40 -9.47
C TYR A 119 20.38 22.67 -10.31
N ALA A 120 19.24 23.07 -10.87
CA ALA A 120 19.13 24.30 -11.65
C ALA A 120 18.85 25.51 -10.74
N VAL A 121 19.70 25.75 -9.75
CA VAL A 121 19.55 26.78 -8.73
C VAL A 121 20.60 27.87 -8.87
N GLU A 122 20.31 29.07 -8.36
CA GLU A 122 21.24 30.18 -8.33
C GLU A 122 22.57 29.78 -7.66
N GLY A 123 23.68 30.21 -8.25
CA GLY A 123 25.03 29.91 -7.81
C GLY A 123 25.64 28.64 -8.43
N ASN A 124 24.82 27.76 -9.03
CA ASN A 124 25.32 26.64 -9.83
C ASN A 124 25.61 27.11 -11.26
N PHE A 125 26.19 26.22 -12.06
CA PHE A 125 26.48 26.48 -13.46
C PHE A 125 25.79 25.46 -14.36
N ILE A 126 25.49 25.85 -15.59
CA ILE A 126 25.09 24.96 -16.66
C ILE A 126 26.24 24.83 -17.67
N LYS A 127 26.58 23.58 -18.01
CA LYS A 127 27.54 23.23 -19.05
C LYS A 127 26.79 22.72 -20.26
N PHE A 128 27.04 23.28 -21.43
CA PHE A 128 26.49 22.85 -22.70
C PHE A 128 27.31 21.72 -23.34
N ALA A 129 26.74 21.07 -24.37
CA ALA A 129 27.34 19.96 -25.08
C ALA A 129 28.71 20.34 -25.71
N THR A 130 28.85 21.57 -26.18
CA THR A 130 30.08 22.13 -26.77
C THR A 130 31.16 22.45 -25.75
N GLY A 131 30.83 22.43 -24.46
CA GLY A 131 31.79 22.61 -23.37
C GLY A 131 31.69 23.94 -22.65
N GLU A 132 30.98 24.93 -23.19
CA GLU A 132 30.78 26.24 -22.57
C GLU A 132 30.01 26.12 -21.29
N ILE A 133 30.34 26.96 -20.30
CA ILE A 133 29.81 26.97 -18.94
C ILE A 133 29.31 28.37 -18.61
N PHE A 134 28.04 28.45 -18.16
CA PHE A 134 27.43 29.72 -17.76
C PHE A 134 26.90 29.65 -16.34
N PRO A 135 27.03 30.69 -15.52
CA PRO A 135 26.49 30.75 -14.19
C PRO A 135 24.97 30.92 -14.25
N ILE A 136 24.29 30.25 -13.34
CA ILE A 136 22.85 30.42 -13.09
C ILE A 136 22.70 31.58 -12.12
N ILE A 137 22.06 32.67 -12.57
CA ILE A 137 21.87 33.90 -11.80
C ILE A 137 20.49 33.97 -11.10
N SER A 138 19.52 33.25 -11.62
CA SER A 138 18.22 33.09 -10.97
C SER A 138 17.52 31.83 -11.45
N SER A 139 16.62 31.35 -10.59
CA SER A 139 15.73 30.24 -10.89
C SER A 139 14.34 30.61 -10.34
N MET A 140 13.35 30.62 -11.20
CA MET A 140 11.95 30.95 -10.87
C MET A 140 11.03 29.80 -11.23
N GLU A 141 10.16 29.44 -10.31
CA GLU A 141 9.15 28.42 -10.53
C GLU A 141 7.85 29.03 -11.07
N ASP A 142 7.33 28.41 -12.11
CA ASP A 142 5.95 28.57 -12.58
C ASP A 142 5.17 27.27 -12.29
N ASP A 143 3.89 27.19 -12.63
CA ASP A 143 3.04 26.04 -12.31
C ASP A 143 3.62 24.72 -12.81
N GLU A 144 4.06 24.69 -14.07
CA GLU A 144 4.57 23.47 -14.73
C GLU A 144 6.08 23.54 -15.06
N TYR A 145 6.68 24.71 -15.00
CA TYR A 145 8.03 24.96 -15.53
C TYR A 145 8.94 25.59 -14.48
N LEU A 146 10.24 25.37 -14.69
CA LEU A 146 11.32 26.05 -14.01
C LEU A 146 12.04 26.94 -15.03
N VAL A 147 12.04 28.25 -14.79
CA VAL A 147 12.72 29.24 -15.64
C VAL A 147 14.06 29.60 -15.03
N VAL A 148 15.14 29.29 -15.71
CA VAL A 148 16.52 29.51 -15.27
C VAL A 148 17.15 30.61 -16.10
N SER A 149 17.68 31.65 -15.48
CA SER A 149 18.37 32.73 -16.12
C SER A 149 19.89 32.53 -16.03
N LEU A 150 20.58 32.68 -17.14
CA LEU A 150 22.03 32.57 -17.27
C LEU A 150 22.67 33.94 -17.48
N ALA A 151 23.82 34.20 -16.86
CA ALA A 151 24.62 35.40 -17.13
C ALA A 151 25.74 35.13 -18.12
N SER A 152 26.05 36.13 -18.96
CA SER A 152 27.15 36.12 -19.87
C SER A 152 27.67 37.54 -20.08
N ASP A 153 28.95 37.67 -20.41
CA ASP A 153 29.55 38.96 -20.79
C ASP A 153 29.20 39.37 -22.20
N GLU A 154 28.68 38.42 -23.00
CA GLU A 154 28.26 38.63 -24.40
C GLU A 154 26.82 38.05 -24.61
N PRO A 155 26.13 38.50 -25.65
CA PRO A 155 24.81 37.93 -26.02
C PRO A 155 24.86 36.42 -26.21
N LEU A 156 24.02 35.66 -25.47
CA LEU A 156 23.97 34.23 -25.54
C LEU A 156 23.07 33.75 -26.68
N ASN A 157 23.65 33.04 -27.63
CA ASN A 157 22.93 32.28 -28.64
C ASN A 157 22.97 30.78 -28.26
N VAL A 158 21.99 30.34 -27.49
CA VAL A 158 21.97 29.00 -26.90
C VAL A 158 22.01 27.88 -27.96
N SER A 159 21.50 28.11 -29.15
CA SER A 159 21.54 27.12 -30.24
C SER A 159 22.94 26.81 -30.76
N GLN A 160 23.91 27.69 -30.54
CA GLN A 160 25.29 27.46 -30.94
C GLN A 160 26.00 26.44 -30.05
N TYR A 161 25.46 26.17 -28.87
CA TYR A 161 26.08 25.32 -27.85
C TYR A 161 25.64 23.85 -27.90
N GLY A 162 25.07 23.42 -29.01
CA GLY A 162 24.72 22.03 -29.28
C GLY A 162 23.33 21.63 -28.73
N SER A 163 23.12 20.35 -28.55
CA SER A 163 21.85 19.83 -28.09
C SER A 163 21.57 20.23 -26.64
N LEU A 164 20.40 20.81 -26.35
CA LEU A 164 19.97 21.15 -25.00
C LEU A 164 19.80 19.91 -24.09
N SER A 165 19.53 18.74 -24.68
CA SER A 165 19.43 17.49 -23.94
C SER A 165 20.74 17.00 -23.33
N GLU A 166 21.89 17.50 -23.86
CA GLU A 166 23.23 17.12 -23.41
C GLU A 166 23.82 18.08 -22.35
N THR A 167 23.06 19.08 -21.91
CA THR A 167 23.49 19.99 -20.85
C THR A 167 23.76 19.25 -19.54
N ALA A 168 24.65 19.75 -18.69
CA ALA A 168 24.93 19.23 -17.36
C ALA A 168 24.99 20.38 -16.36
N PHE A 169 24.58 20.11 -15.12
CA PHE A 169 24.78 21.07 -14.03
C PHE A 169 26.10 20.85 -13.32
N LEU A 170 26.74 21.95 -12.91
CA LEU A 170 27.96 21.96 -12.11
C LEU A 170 27.68 22.71 -10.80
N ASP A 171 28.37 22.33 -9.75
CA ASP A 171 28.33 23.05 -8.47
C ASP A 171 29.16 24.35 -8.51
N GLN A 172 29.18 25.07 -7.40
CA GLN A 172 29.93 26.32 -7.26
C GLN A 172 31.46 26.15 -7.44
N GLU A 173 31.97 24.93 -7.23
CA GLU A 173 33.37 24.57 -7.44
C GLU A 173 33.65 24.05 -8.86
N GLY A 174 32.64 24.03 -9.73
CA GLY A 174 32.76 23.58 -11.13
C GLY A 174 32.74 22.04 -11.27
N ARG A 175 32.41 21.29 -10.23
CA ARG A 175 32.31 19.83 -10.30
C ARG A 175 30.98 19.45 -10.88
N LYS A 176 30.96 18.44 -11.76
CA LYS A 176 29.73 17.93 -12.36
C LYS A 176 28.81 17.37 -11.26
N LEU A 177 27.57 17.86 -11.22
CA LEU A 177 26.51 17.33 -10.38
C LEU A 177 25.96 16.01 -10.95
N PRO A 178 25.32 15.17 -10.13
CA PRO A 178 24.76 13.89 -10.59
C PRO A 178 23.76 14.06 -11.74
N ASP A 179 23.68 13.08 -12.63
CA ASP A 179 22.71 13.06 -13.73
C ASP A 179 21.30 12.58 -13.29
N SER A 180 21.05 12.54 -11.99
CA SER A 180 19.79 12.10 -11.40
C SER A 180 19.62 12.64 -9.98
N ALA A 181 18.38 12.69 -9.50
CA ALA A 181 18.05 13.07 -8.13
C ALA A 181 16.97 12.14 -7.56
N VAL A 182 16.90 12.02 -6.24
CA VAL A 182 15.89 11.24 -5.55
C VAL A 182 15.17 12.08 -4.52
N GLU A 183 13.89 12.26 -4.73
CA GLU A 183 12.99 12.88 -3.77
C GLU A 183 12.55 11.86 -2.73
N ILE A 184 13.03 12.02 -1.51
CA ILE A 184 12.73 11.09 -0.41
C ILE A 184 11.30 11.30 0.09
N TYR A 185 10.50 10.23 0.12
CA TYR A 185 9.15 10.22 0.68
C TYR A 185 9.20 9.94 2.18
N LYS A 186 9.09 11.00 2.99
CA LYS A 186 9.31 10.95 4.43
C LYS A 186 8.07 10.57 5.26
N SER A 187 6.86 10.50 4.67
CA SER A 187 5.62 10.21 5.39
C SER A 187 5.51 8.76 5.90
N GLN A 188 6.43 7.89 5.49
CA GLN A 188 6.52 6.49 5.91
C GLN A 188 7.99 6.05 5.97
N TYR A 189 8.28 5.06 6.83
CA TYR A 189 9.63 4.50 6.91
C TYR A 189 10.03 3.71 5.64
N GLY A 190 9.06 3.00 5.04
CA GLY A 190 9.24 2.32 3.75
C GLY A 190 10.07 1.04 3.80
N LEU A 191 9.83 0.18 4.79
CA LEU A 191 10.57 -1.09 4.93
C LEU A 191 10.59 -1.92 3.65
N GLN A 192 9.47 -1.95 2.89
CA GLN A 192 9.37 -2.68 1.63
C GLN A 192 10.42 -2.22 0.60
N GLY A 193 10.63 -0.93 0.43
CA GLY A 193 11.64 -0.41 -0.47
C GLY A 193 13.06 -0.79 -0.02
N LYS A 194 13.36 -0.75 1.28
CA LYS A 194 14.65 -1.23 1.81
C LYS A 194 14.88 -2.71 1.55
N VAL A 195 13.84 -3.54 1.70
CA VAL A 195 13.93 -4.99 1.42
C VAL A 195 14.18 -5.23 -0.08
N PHE A 196 13.43 -4.58 -0.96
CA PHE A 196 13.62 -4.76 -2.40
C PHE A 196 14.97 -4.23 -2.87
N ARG A 197 15.43 -3.08 -2.35
CA ARG A 197 16.77 -2.57 -2.58
C ARG A 197 17.86 -3.56 -2.14
N PHE A 198 17.74 -4.12 -0.93
CA PHE A 198 18.66 -5.15 -0.46
C PHE A 198 18.66 -6.39 -1.37
N MET A 199 17.50 -6.80 -1.87
CA MET A 199 17.39 -7.91 -2.81
C MET A 199 18.05 -7.58 -4.15
N ALA A 200 17.84 -6.37 -4.69
CA ALA A 200 18.48 -5.90 -5.91
C ALA A 200 20.00 -6.03 -5.80
N ASN A 201 20.58 -5.46 -4.75
CA ASN A 201 22.02 -5.42 -4.55
C ASN A 201 22.63 -6.79 -4.21
N SER A 202 22.00 -7.55 -3.30
CA SER A 202 22.57 -8.79 -2.80
C SER A 202 22.39 -9.97 -3.76
N LEU A 203 21.35 -9.94 -4.58
CA LEU A 203 20.99 -11.04 -5.48
C LEU A 203 21.26 -10.71 -6.95
N GLY A 204 21.82 -9.52 -7.24
CA GLY A 204 22.01 -9.04 -8.61
C GLY A 204 20.71 -8.91 -9.38
N MET A 205 19.59 -8.65 -8.68
CA MET A 205 18.27 -8.47 -9.27
C MET A 205 18.08 -7.01 -9.66
N GLU A 206 18.97 -6.51 -10.53
CA GLU A 206 18.85 -5.15 -11.04
C GLU A 206 17.51 -4.99 -11.76
N ILE A 207 16.78 -3.95 -11.40
CA ILE A 207 15.63 -3.51 -12.20
C ILE A 207 16.20 -2.72 -13.37
N GLN A 208 16.08 -3.27 -14.57
CA GLN A 208 16.18 -2.43 -15.78
C GLN A 208 14.99 -1.48 -15.77
N GLU A 209 15.17 -0.27 -16.25
CA GLU A 209 14.13 0.75 -16.27
C GLU A 209 12.84 0.18 -16.91
N GLY A 210 11.81 -0.03 -16.08
CA GLY A 210 10.51 -0.60 -16.49
C GLY A 210 10.28 -2.09 -16.20
N ASP A 211 11.28 -2.94 -15.93
CA ASP A 211 11.07 -4.36 -15.64
C ASP A 211 10.93 -4.65 -14.15
N LYS A 212 9.70 -4.75 -13.68
CA LYS A 212 9.33 -5.06 -12.29
C LYS A 212 8.92 -6.53 -12.11
N THR A 213 9.02 -7.35 -13.15
CA THR A 213 8.38 -8.68 -13.23
C THR A 213 8.74 -9.59 -12.06
N VAL A 214 10.03 -9.64 -11.69
CA VAL A 214 10.48 -10.51 -10.60
C VAL A 214 9.92 -10.07 -9.25
N TYR A 215 9.89 -8.78 -8.97
CA TYR A 215 9.36 -8.21 -7.73
C TYR A 215 7.84 -8.37 -7.66
N HIS A 216 7.13 -8.15 -8.76
CA HIS A 216 5.70 -8.43 -8.87
C HIS A 216 5.38 -9.91 -8.63
N LEU A 217 6.22 -10.82 -9.14
CA LEU A 217 6.07 -12.26 -8.88
C LEU A 217 6.24 -12.57 -7.38
N ILE A 218 7.23 -11.98 -6.74
CA ILE A 218 7.45 -12.17 -5.29
C ILE A 218 6.25 -11.66 -4.48
N CYS A 219 5.76 -10.46 -4.75
CA CYS A 219 4.57 -9.93 -4.07
C CYS A 219 3.34 -10.80 -4.33
N SER A 220 3.08 -11.19 -5.57
CA SER A 220 1.96 -12.06 -5.94
C SER A 220 2.03 -13.43 -5.27
N LEU A 221 3.23 -14.03 -5.19
CA LEU A 221 3.44 -15.31 -4.53
C LEU A 221 3.22 -15.21 -3.00
N LEU A 222 3.77 -14.18 -2.36
CA LEU A 222 3.60 -13.97 -0.91
C LEU A 222 2.13 -13.68 -0.56
N THR A 223 1.43 -12.91 -1.39
CA THR A 223 0.00 -12.63 -1.24
C THR A 223 -0.82 -13.89 -1.44
N GLY A 224 -0.59 -14.65 -2.52
CA GLY A 224 -1.26 -15.92 -2.80
C GLY A 224 -1.04 -16.94 -1.68
N LEU A 225 0.20 -17.08 -1.18
CA LEU A 225 0.53 -17.97 -0.08
C LEU A 225 -0.19 -17.56 1.22
N THR A 226 -0.19 -16.27 1.55
CA THR A 226 -0.86 -15.73 2.74
C THR A 226 -2.36 -16.02 2.70
N PHE A 227 -3.01 -15.81 1.55
CA PHE A 227 -4.44 -16.08 1.40
C PHE A 227 -4.77 -17.57 1.45
N VAL A 228 -3.98 -18.44 0.82
CA VAL A 228 -4.21 -19.89 0.91
C VAL A 228 -4.00 -20.40 2.33
N MET A 229 -3.01 -19.88 3.08
CA MET A 229 -2.85 -20.19 4.50
C MET A 229 -4.06 -19.72 5.33
N LEU A 230 -4.57 -18.51 5.09
CA LEU A 230 -5.75 -17.99 5.76
C LEU A 230 -6.99 -18.85 5.45
N VAL A 231 -7.24 -19.17 4.20
CA VAL A 231 -8.32 -20.06 3.75
C VAL A 231 -8.20 -21.45 4.40
N TRP A 232 -6.99 -21.98 4.50
CA TRP A 232 -6.76 -23.26 5.17
C TRP A 232 -7.11 -23.24 6.66
N LEU A 233 -6.74 -22.19 7.37
CA LEU A 233 -7.11 -22.01 8.78
C LEU A 233 -8.61 -21.77 8.96
N ILE A 234 -9.25 -21.00 8.08
CA ILE A 234 -10.73 -20.83 8.06
C ILE A 234 -11.40 -22.17 7.87
N ARG A 235 -10.88 -23.02 6.97
CA ARG A 235 -11.41 -24.36 6.77
C ARG A 235 -11.36 -25.22 8.04
N ILE A 236 -10.26 -25.14 8.79
CA ILE A 236 -10.10 -25.88 10.05
C ILE A 236 -11.14 -25.41 11.08
N LYS A 237 -11.37 -24.11 11.18
CA LYS A 237 -12.23 -23.53 12.23
C LYS A 237 -13.72 -23.49 11.87
N TYR A 238 -14.03 -23.17 10.61
CA TYR A 238 -15.41 -22.88 10.16
C TYR A 238 -15.93 -23.81 9.07
N GLY A 239 -15.08 -24.67 8.52
CA GLY A 239 -15.43 -25.63 7.48
C GLY A 239 -15.25 -25.13 6.06
N ASN A 240 -15.54 -26.02 5.09
CA ASN A 240 -15.24 -25.82 3.69
C ASN A 240 -16.01 -24.64 3.08
N LEU A 241 -17.28 -24.44 3.43
CA LEU A 241 -18.11 -23.44 2.76
C LEU A 241 -17.57 -22.02 2.97
N LEU A 242 -17.26 -21.62 4.22
CA LEU A 242 -16.70 -20.30 4.49
C LEU A 242 -15.30 -20.16 3.85
N ALA A 243 -14.49 -21.21 3.91
CA ALA A 243 -13.17 -21.23 3.26
C ALA A 243 -13.27 -21.04 1.74
N SER A 244 -14.26 -21.69 1.09
CA SER A 244 -14.51 -21.48 -0.35
C SER A 244 -14.96 -20.06 -0.66
N CYS A 245 -15.81 -19.44 0.18
CA CYS A 245 -16.19 -18.04 -0.01
C CYS A 245 -14.98 -17.11 0.06
N PHE A 246 -14.07 -17.33 1.00
CA PHE A 246 -12.82 -16.56 1.08
C PHE A 246 -11.95 -16.77 -0.16
N TYR A 247 -11.72 -18.01 -0.57
CA TYR A 247 -10.87 -18.29 -1.73
C TYR A 247 -11.41 -17.69 -3.01
N ILE A 248 -12.72 -17.86 -3.27
CA ILE A 248 -13.37 -17.34 -4.47
C ILE A 248 -13.33 -15.80 -4.49
N THR A 249 -13.58 -15.16 -3.37
CA THR A 249 -13.50 -13.68 -3.30
C THR A 249 -12.09 -13.17 -3.49
N PHE A 250 -11.06 -13.81 -2.95
CA PHE A 250 -9.66 -13.44 -3.19
C PHE A 250 -9.24 -13.67 -4.65
N LEU A 251 -9.78 -14.69 -5.29
CA LEU A 251 -9.52 -14.98 -6.70
C LEU A 251 -10.20 -13.98 -7.64
N LEU A 252 -11.45 -13.59 -7.36
CA LEU A 252 -12.29 -12.86 -8.30
C LEU A 252 -12.52 -11.38 -7.93
N SER A 253 -11.99 -10.90 -6.78
CA SER A 253 -12.15 -9.50 -6.40
C SER A 253 -11.23 -8.59 -7.20
N PRO A 254 -11.77 -7.61 -7.93
CA PRO A 254 -10.94 -6.60 -8.59
C PRO A 254 -10.05 -5.84 -7.60
N TRP A 255 -10.54 -5.57 -6.41
CA TRP A 255 -9.83 -4.79 -5.39
C TRP A 255 -8.63 -5.53 -4.79
N VAL A 256 -8.78 -6.84 -4.53
CA VAL A 256 -7.69 -7.69 -4.06
C VAL A 256 -6.65 -7.93 -5.17
N VAL A 257 -7.12 -8.28 -6.37
CA VAL A 257 -6.24 -8.58 -7.51
C VAL A 257 -5.34 -7.39 -7.86
N ASN A 258 -5.87 -6.18 -7.76
CA ASN A 258 -5.12 -4.95 -8.06
C ASN A 258 -3.95 -4.68 -7.13
N PHE A 259 -4.14 -4.93 -5.83
CA PHE A 259 -3.08 -4.66 -4.85
C PHE A 259 -2.02 -5.77 -4.81
N ALA A 260 -2.39 -6.99 -5.19
CA ALA A 260 -1.62 -8.19 -4.89
C ALA A 260 -0.17 -8.19 -5.38
N LYS A 261 0.12 -7.60 -6.56
CA LYS A 261 1.47 -7.51 -7.12
C LYS A 261 2.22 -6.22 -6.77
N ASN A 262 1.51 -5.19 -6.30
CA ASN A 262 2.04 -3.84 -6.15
C ASN A 262 3.12 -3.76 -5.05
N LEU A 263 4.29 -3.20 -5.39
CA LEU A 263 5.47 -3.15 -4.53
C LEU A 263 5.32 -2.17 -3.35
N TYR A 264 4.56 -1.11 -3.52
CA TYR A 264 4.33 -0.13 -2.45
C TYR A 264 3.39 -0.68 -1.39
N TRP A 265 2.31 -1.32 -1.82
CA TRP A 265 1.25 -1.76 -0.93
C TRP A 265 1.58 -3.05 -0.20
N VAL A 266 2.37 -3.96 -0.79
CA VAL A 266 2.78 -5.27 -0.21
C VAL A 266 1.64 -5.93 0.54
N GLU A 267 0.52 -6.18 -0.15
CA GLU A 267 -0.79 -6.58 0.39
C GLU A 267 -0.73 -7.77 1.36
N PHE A 268 0.19 -8.71 1.13
CA PHE A 268 0.37 -9.84 2.06
C PHE A 268 0.61 -9.40 3.50
N THR A 269 1.26 -8.24 3.72
CA THR A 269 1.51 -7.71 5.07
C THR A 269 0.24 -7.29 5.79
N TRP A 270 -0.85 -7.00 5.07
CA TRP A 270 -2.13 -6.61 5.65
C TRP A 270 -2.89 -7.81 6.24
N PHE A 271 -2.75 -8.98 5.62
CA PHE A 271 -3.48 -10.20 5.96
C PHE A 271 -2.71 -11.16 6.86
N ILE A 272 -1.37 -11.05 6.95
CA ILE A 272 -0.57 -11.81 7.91
C ILE A 272 -1.06 -11.61 9.37
N PRO A 273 -1.36 -10.39 9.86
CA PRO A 273 -1.93 -10.21 11.20
C PRO A 273 -3.24 -10.97 11.40
N MET A 274 -4.16 -10.94 10.43
CA MET A 274 -5.41 -11.71 10.48
C MET A 274 -5.15 -13.21 10.55
N LEU A 275 -4.19 -13.71 9.78
CA LEU A 275 -3.77 -15.12 9.83
C LEU A 275 -3.22 -15.49 11.20
N VAL A 276 -2.39 -14.66 11.82
CA VAL A 276 -1.86 -14.84 13.18
C VAL A 276 -2.98 -14.90 14.20
N GLY A 277 -3.94 -13.98 14.14
CA GLY A 277 -5.09 -13.95 15.04
C GLY A 277 -5.99 -15.18 14.91
N LEU A 278 -6.25 -15.63 13.68
CA LEU A 278 -7.00 -16.86 13.44
C LEU A 278 -6.26 -18.10 13.94
N PHE A 279 -4.95 -18.18 13.71
CA PHE A 279 -4.11 -19.25 14.24
C PHE A 279 -4.15 -19.29 15.77
N CYS A 280 -4.01 -18.13 16.42
CA CYS A 280 -4.11 -17.99 17.87
C CYS A 280 -5.46 -18.48 18.41
N SER A 281 -6.55 -18.14 17.72
CA SER A 281 -7.91 -18.54 18.06
C SER A 281 -8.15 -20.05 17.91
N ILE A 282 -7.53 -20.70 16.91
CA ILE A 282 -7.63 -22.17 16.71
C ILE A 282 -6.86 -22.91 17.81
N TYR A 283 -5.67 -22.46 18.17
CA TYR A 283 -4.79 -23.12 19.11
C TYR A 283 -4.82 -22.49 20.51
N ILE A 284 -5.94 -21.89 20.89
CA ILE A 284 -6.10 -21.10 22.11
C ILE A 284 -5.85 -21.90 23.40
N ASP A 285 -6.10 -23.20 23.42
CA ASP A 285 -5.87 -24.07 24.57
C ASP A 285 -4.37 -24.45 24.73
N ASN A 286 -3.54 -24.28 23.72
CA ASN A 286 -2.13 -24.62 23.76
C ASN A 286 -1.26 -23.42 24.16
N LYS A 287 -0.69 -23.44 25.38
CA LYS A 287 0.13 -22.35 25.92
C LYS A 287 1.31 -21.96 25.02
N LYS A 288 1.99 -22.95 24.39
CA LYS A 288 3.15 -22.72 23.50
C LYS A 288 2.71 -21.96 22.25
N TRP A 289 1.65 -22.40 21.59
CA TRP A 289 1.16 -21.75 20.37
C TRP A 289 0.59 -20.35 20.63
N ARG A 290 -0.03 -20.12 21.80
CA ARG A 290 -0.44 -18.75 22.21
C ARG A 290 0.78 -17.83 22.34
N ALA A 291 1.85 -18.28 23.05
CA ALA A 291 3.05 -17.47 23.21
C ALA A 291 3.71 -17.13 21.87
N ILE A 292 3.79 -18.11 20.95
CA ILE A 292 4.28 -17.88 19.58
C ILE A 292 3.39 -16.87 18.85
N SER A 293 2.06 -16.96 19.00
CA SER A 293 1.11 -16.02 18.39
C SER A 293 1.27 -14.58 18.90
N TYR A 294 1.62 -14.38 20.17
CA TYR A 294 1.87 -13.03 20.72
C TYR A 294 3.11 -12.40 20.06
N ILE A 295 4.20 -13.16 19.94
CA ILE A 295 5.40 -12.70 19.24
C ILE A 295 5.10 -12.43 17.77
N ALA A 296 4.36 -13.33 17.12
CA ALA A 296 3.94 -13.15 15.73
C ALA A 296 3.02 -11.94 15.53
N ALA A 297 2.14 -11.63 16.51
CA ALA A 297 1.30 -10.43 16.48
C ALA A 297 2.15 -9.15 16.54
N TYR A 298 3.12 -9.10 17.47
CA TYR A 298 4.09 -8.01 17.54
C TYR A 298 4.83 -7.84 16.20
N THR A 299 5.45 -8.91 15.70
CA THR A 299 6.30 -8.85 14.50
C THR A 299 5.49 -8.50 13.25
N SER A 300 4.29 -9.07 13.08
CA SER A 300 3.47 -8.80 11.89
C SER A 300 2.97 -7.35 11.85
N ILE A 301 2.57 -6.78 12.98
CA ILE A 301 2.15 -5.37 13.04
C ILE A 301 3.36 -4.44 12.94
N LEU A 302 4.50 -4.78 13.53
CA LEU A 302 5.75 -4.05 13.35
C LEU A 302 6.13 -3.94 11.87
N ILE A 303 6.21 -5.07 11.17
CA ILE A 303 6.54 -5.11 9.73
C ILE A 303 5.53 -4.31 8.93
N LYS A 304 4.21 -4.52 9.14
CA LYS A 304 3.17 -3.78 8.43
C LYS A 304 3.30 -2.28 8.65
N SER A 305 3.50 -1.84 9.89
CA SER A 305 3.58 -0.42 10.23
C SER A 305 4.86 0.25 9.70
N LEU A 306 5.97 -0.50 9.61
CA LEU A 306 7.19 -0.02 8.95
C LEU A 306 7.05 0.07 7.43
N CYS A 307 6.18 -0.73 6.81
CA CYS A 307 5.84 -0.58 5.39
C CYS A 307 4.94 0.63 5.14
N GLY A 308 4.04 0.94 6.09
CA GLY A 308 3.10 2.07 6.00
C GLY A 308 1.97 1.94 7.02
N TYR A 309 1.30 3.05 7.30
CA TYR A 309 0.23 3.12 8.32
C TYR A 309 -1.19 2.96 7.74
N GLU A 310 -1.31 2.87 6.42
CA GLU A 310 -2.61 2.73 5.77
C GLU A 310 -3.32 1.48 6.28
N TYR A 311 -4.63 1.63 6.51
CA TYR A 311 -5.55 0.57 6.93
C TYR A 311 -5.24 -0.07 8.29
N ILE A 312 -4.36 0.54 9.10
CA ILE A 312 -3.86 -0.09 10.35
C ILE A 312 -4.98 -0.46 11.32
N SER A 313 -6.06 0.34 11.41
CA SER A 313 -7.20 0.01 12.28
C SER A 313 -7.92 -1.25 11.81
N THR A 314 -8.23 -1.37 10.52
CA THR A 314 -8.85 -2.56 9.93
C THR A 314 -7.95 -3.79 10.07
N ILE A 315 -6.64 -3.62 9.89
CA ILE A 315 -5.66 -4.70 10.02
C ILE A 315 -5.56 -5.22 11.47
N MET A 316 -5.45 -4.32 12.45
CA MET A 316 -5.37 -4.69 13.86
C MET A 316 -6.69 -5.31 14.37
N LEU A 317 -7.83 -4.76 13.96
CA LEU A 317 -9.12 -5.36 14.27
C LEU A 317 -9.31 -6.69 13.56
N GLY A 318 -8.90 -6.82 12.29
CA GLY A 318 -8.92 -8.07 11.55
C GLY A 318 -8.13 -9.18 12.24
N MET A 319 -6.98 -8.86 12.83
CA MET A 319 -6.21 -9.80 13.64
C MET A 319 -6.99 -10.31 14.83
N THR A 320 -7.74 -9.47 15.52
CA THR A 320 -8.47 -9.84 16.74
C THR A 320 -9.89 -10.35 16.50
N SER A 321 -10.44 -10.16 15.30
CA SER A 321 -11.86 -10.42 14.95
C SER A 321 -12.32 -11.84 15.28
N PHE A 322 -11.49 -12.85 15.02
CA PHE A 322 -11.83 -14.25 15.32
C PHE A 322 -11.85 -14.52 16.83
N LEU A 323 -10.95 -13.93 17.60
CA LEU A 323 -10.93 -14.04 19.06
C LEU A 323 -12.15 -13.33 19.68
N VAL A 324 -12.48 -12.13 19.19
CA VAL A 324 -13.68 -11.39 19.62
C VAL A 324 -14.94 -12.18 19.32
N THR A 325 -15.04 -12.77 18.13
CA THR A 325 -16.16 -13.64 17.75
C THR A 325 -16.30 -14.81 18.71
N ASP A 326 -15.20 -15.48 19.06
CA ASP A 326 -15.22 -16.60 20.00
C ASP A 326 -15.66 -16.14 21.39
N ILE A 327 -15.15 -15.03 21.91
CA ILE A 327 -15.49 -14.48 23.22
C ILE A 327 -17.00 -14.16 23.31
N ILE A 328 -17.53 -13.41 22.32
CA ILE A 328 -18.96 -13.06 22.32
C ILE A 328 -19.83 -14.33 22.24
N TYR A 329 -19.42 -15.28 21.36
CA TYR A 329 -20.16 -16.56 21.28
C TYR A 329 -20.11 -17.35 22.56
N MET A 330 -18.98 -17.44 23.27
CA MET A 330 -18.85 -18.10 24.56
C MET A 330 -19.69 -17.44 25.64
N LEU A 331 -19.81 -16.11 25.63
CA LEU A 331 -20.69 -15.38 26.58
C LEU A 331 -22.17 -15.70 26.35
N ILE A 332 -22.61 -15.66 25.08
CA ILE A 332 -24.01 -15.95 24.72
C ILE A 332 -24.37 -17.42 24.97
N SER A 333 -23.43 -18.34 24.72
CA SER A 333 -23.65 -19.79 24.94
C SER A 333 -23.40 -20.25 26.37
N HIS A 334 -23.19 -19.32 27.31
CA HIS A 334 -22.93 -19.62 28.73
C HIS A 334 -21.81 -20.66 28.94
N THR A 335 -20.74 -20.57 28.13
CA THR A 335 -19.57 -21.45 28.24
C THR A 335 -18.89 -21.28 29.61
N ASP A 336 -18.13 -22.29 30.05
CA ASP A 336 -17.35 -22.25 31.28
C ASP A 336 -16.50 -20.97 31.42
N LYS A 337 -16.64 -20.31 32.58
CA LYS A 337 -15.94 -19.04 32.91
C LYS A 337 -14.44 -19.13 32.76
N ARG A 338 -13.84 -20.32 33.01
CA ARG A 338 -12.40 -20.53 32.84
C ARG A 338 -11.98 -20.41 31.36
N LYS A 339 -12.78 -20.97 30.44
CA LYS A 339 -12.49 -20.84 28.98
C LYS A 339 -12.67 -19.41 28.51
N ILE A 340 -13.71 -18.72 28.97
CA ILE A 340 -13.93 -17.29 28.70
C ILE A 340 -12.74 -16.48 29.21
N GLY A 341 -12.24 -16.72 30.43
CA GLY A 341 -11.08 -16.05 31.00
C GLY A 341 -9.78 -16.26 30.17
N ILE A 342 -9.57 -17.49 29.67
CA ILE A 342 -8.45 -17.77 28.76
C ILE A 342 -8.59 -16.98 27.46
N ALA A 343 -9.79 -16.93 26.90
CA ALA A 343 -10.04 -16.21 25.65
C ALA A 343 -9.83 -14.69 25.82
N PHE A 344 -10.35 -14.08 26.88
CA PHE A 344 -10.12 -12.67 27.21
C PHE A 344 -8.65 -12.35 27.42
N ARG A 345 -7.95 -13.15 28.22
CA ARG A 345 -6.50 -12.97 28.41
C ARG A 345 -5.75 -13.08 27.11
N THR A 346 -6.11 -14.02 26.25
CA THR A 346 -5.47 -14.23 24.96
C THR A 346 -5.72 -13.04 24.04
N PHE A 347 -6.96 -12.56 23.95
CA PHE A 347 -7.30 -11.35 23.20
C PHE A 347 -6.52 -10.14 23.70
N PHE A 348 -6.50 -9.90 25.02
CA PHE A 348 -5.80 -8.77 25.62
C PHE A 348 -4.29 -8.80 25.32
N LEU A 349 -3.64 -9.96 25.52
CA LEU A 349 -2.21 -10.09 25.25
C LEU A 349 -1.90 -9.98 23.76
N THR A 350 -2.70 -10.57 22.87
CA THR A 350 -2.51 -10.41 21.42
C THR A 350 -2.61 -8.94 21.02
N SER A 351 -3.59 -8.21 21.53
CA SER A 351 -3.79 -6.78 21.27
C SER A 351 -2.63 -5.94 21.83
N LEU A 352 -2.16 -6.25 23.04
CA LEU A 352 -1.03 -5.56 23.68
C LEU A 352 0.27 -5.73 22.89
N PHE A 353 0.58 -6.96 22.44
CA PHE A 353 1.76 -7.24 21.62
C PHE A 353 1.66 -6.56 20.25
N ALA A 354 0.49 -6.54 19.63
CA ALA A 354 0.25 -5.82 18.40
C ALA A 354 0.47 -4.30 18.56
N LEU A 355 -0.10 -3.72 19.64
CA LEU A 355 0.10 -2.31 19.96
C LEU A 355 1.59 -2.00 20.22
N ALA A 356 2.30 -2.89 20.92
CA ALA A 356 3.75 -2.74 21.11
C ALA A 356 4.50 -2.75 19.78
N GLY A 357 4.13 -3.63 18.83
CA GLY A 357 4.70 -3.64 17.46
C GLY A 357 4.45 -2.32 16.72
N PHE A 358 3.22 -1.79 16.80
CA PHE A 358 2.89 -0.49 16.22
C PHE A 358 3.70 0.64 16.84
N ILE A 359 3.77 0.71 18.19
CA ILE A 359 4.54 1.75 18.89
C ILE A 359 6.02 1.65 18.52
N THR A 360 6.59 0.45 18.44
CA THR A 360 7.99 0.27 18.02
C THR A 360 8.22 0.80 16.61
N ALA A 361 7.35 0.49 15.64
CA ALA A 361 7.44 1.04 14.29
C ALA A 361 7.34 2.57 14.28
N PHE A 362 6.43 3.11 15.08
CA PHE A 362 6.22 4.55 15.20
C PHE A 362 7.47 5.26 15.76
N ILE A 363 8.11 4.70 16.80
CA ILE A 363 9.34 5.24 17.37
C ILE A 363 10.50 5.16 16.37
N ILE A 364 10.63 4.03 15.64
CA ILE A 364 11.65 3.89 14.59
C ILE A 364 11.44 4.95 13.51
N HIS A 365 10.22 5.13 13.02
CA HIS A 365 9.91 6.14 12.02
C HIS A 365 10.18 7.56 12.55
N ALA A 366 9.75 7.88 13.79
CA ALA A 366 9.99 9.18 14.40
C ALA A 366 11.49 9.51 14.54
N TYR A 367 12.31 8.53 14.85
CA TYR A 367 13.76 8.70 14.93
C TYR A 367 14.37 9.18 13.61
N TYR A 368 13.85 8.75 12.48
CA TYR A 368 14.31 9.15 11.14
C TYR A 368 13.60 10.41 10.61
N ARG A 369 12.39 10.74 11.10
CA ARG A 369 11.53 11.82 10.57
C ARG A 369 11.97 13.21 11.01
N GLY A 370 12.64 13.35 12.14
CA GLY A 370 13.09 14.63 12.71
C GLY A 370 14.55 14.58 13.17
N GLU A 371 15.05 15.70 13.65
CA GLU A 371 16.38 15.78 14.27
C GLU A 371 16.47 15.04 15.62
N GLY A 372 15.35 14.47 16.07
CA GLY A 372 15.21 13.65 17.26
C GLY A 372 13.82 13.04 17.35
N ILE A 373 13.66 12.01 18.19
CA ILE A 373 12.41 11.26 18.34
C ILE A 373 11.21 12.16 18.61
N TRP A 374 11.36 13.16 19.48
CA TRP A 374 10.26 14.05 19.86
C TRP A 374 9.77 14.90 18.69
N GLN A 375 10.67 15.51 17.97
CA GLN A 375 10.35 16.30 16.79
C GLN A 375 9.75 15.42 15.68
N GLY A 376 10.29 14.21 15.48
CA GLY A 376 9.72 13.25 14.55
C GLY A 376 8.28 12.82 14.92
N ILE A 377 7.98 12.62 16.21
CA ILE A 377 6.62 12.37 16.70
C ILE A 377 5.69 13.54 16.35
N GLN A 378 6.15 14.78 16.57
CA GLN A 378 5.36 15.97 16.21
C GLN A 378 5.05 16.02 14.72
N TYR A 379 6.03 15.80 13.85
CA TYR A 379 5.82 15.78 12.40
C TYR A 379 4.85 14.67 11.96
N ILE A 380 5.01 13.45 12.47
CA ILE A 380 4.10 12.33 12.12
C ILE A 380 2.67 12.64 12.59
N ILE A 381 2.49 13.21 13.78
CA ILE A 381 1.15 13.51 14.31
C ILE A 381 0.54 14.71 13.58
N LEU A 382 1.26 15.83 13.50
CA LEU A 382 0.70 17.09 13.01
C LEU A 382 0.59 17.11 11.48
N GLU A 383 1.62 16.68 10.77
CA GLU A 383 1.63 16.73 9.30
C GLU A 383 0.97 15.51 8.67
N ASP A 384 1.26 14.29 9.16
CA ASP A 384 0.79 13.08 8.48
C ASP A 384 -0.56 12.59 9.03
N ALA A 385 -0.73 12.47 10.36
CA ALA A 385 -1.94 11.88 10.94
C ALA A 385 -3.11 12.88 10.96
N ILE A 386 -2.90 14.12 11.39
CA ILE A 386 -3.97 15.13 11.44
C ILE A 386 -4.47 15.47 10.03
N ARG A 387 -3.58 15.58 9.05
CA ARG A 387 -3.95 15.77 7.65
C ARG A 387 -4.88 14.67 7.14
N ARG A 388 -4.64 13.42 7.52
CA ARG A 388 -5.49 12.27 7.12
C ARG A 388 -6.87 12.27 7.79
N THR A 389 -6.99 12.92 8.95
CA THR A 389 -8.25 12.98 9.69
C THR A 389 -9.06 14.25 9.41
N ARG A 390 -8.41 15.40 9.21
CA ARG A 390 -9.05 16.71 9.08
C ARG A 390 -8.91 17.38 7.71
N GLY A 391 -8.04 16.89 6.80
CA GLY A 391 -7.69 17.54 5.53
C GLY A 391 -6.61 18.61 5.67
N ILE A 392 -6.05 19.08 4.53
CA ILE A 392 -4.94 20.04 4.50
C ILE A 392 -5.42 21.45 4.88
N ASP A 393 -6.65 21.83 4.48
CA ASP A 393 -7.08 23.23 4.51
C ASP A 393 -8.28 23.51 5.43
N ASN A 394 -8.69 22.62 6.31
CA ASN A 394 -9.93 22.75 7.10
C ASN A 394 -11.21 23.07 6.28
N THR A 395 -11.11 23.06 4.94
CA THR A 395 -12.14 23.59 4.04
C THR A 395 -13.27 22.63 3.77
N VAL A 396 -13.06 21.31 3.98
CA VAL A 396 -14.12 20.31 3.77
C VAL A 396 -14.15 19.35 4.95
N ASP A 397 -14.89 19.68 5.99
CA ASP A 397 -15.24 18.69 7.03
C ASP A 397 -16.30 17.73 6.46
N VAL A 398 -15.85 16.66 5.84
CA VAL A 398 -16.74 15.66 5.26
C VAL A 398 -17.40 14.87 6.38
N SER A 399 -18.73 14.82 6.40
CA SER A 399 -19.43 14.03 7.41
C SER A 399 -19.13 12.54 7.26
N LEU A 400 -19.02 11.84 8.40
CA LEU A 400 -18.80 10.38 8.40
C LEU A 400 -19.87 9.64 7.60
N TRP A 401 -21.13 10.08 7.69
CA TRP A 401 -22.25 9.47 6.97
C TRP A 401 -22.13 9.61 5.46
N TYR A 402 -21.62 10.73 4.99
CA TYR A 402 -21.33 10.93 3.57
C TYR A 402 -20.24 9.97 3.08
N VAL A 403 -19.13 9.86 3.84
CA VAL A 403 -18.06 8.92 3.51
C VAL A 403 -18.57 7.48 3.48
N LEU A 404 -19.26 7.03 4.51
CA LEU A 404 -19.85 5.69 4.55
C LEU A 404 -20.81 5.46 3.39
N GLY A 405 -21.68 6.45 3.10
CA GLY A 405 -22.61 6.39 1.95
C GLY A 405 -21.90 6.13 0.63
N ARG A 406 -20.74 6.75 0.39
CA ARG A 406 -19.92 6.47 -0.81
C ARG A 406 -19.40 5.06 -0.86
N TYR A 407 -18.98 4.49 0.27
CA TYR A 407 -18.48 3.11 0.32
C TYR A 407 -19.57 2.04 0.23
N PHE A 408 -20.83 2.41 0.48
CA PHE A 408 -21.98 1.55 0.16
C PHE A 408 -22.42 1.66 -1.31
N GLN A 409 -22.04 2.73 -2.01
CA GLN A 409 -22.21 2.88 -3.46
C GLN A 409 -21.00 2.28 -4.19
N PHE A 410 -20.89 0.97 -4.21
CA PHE A 410 -19.76 0.27 -4.81
C PHE A 410 -19.64 0.61 -6.31
N GLN A 411 -18.52 1.19 -6.73
CA GLN A 411 -18.38 1.80 -8.06
C GLN A 411 -18.04 0.80 -9.18
N THR A 412 -17.53 -0.38 -8.80
CA THR A 412 -17.09 -1.42 -9.74
C THR A 412 -17.75 -2.76 -9.41
N GLU A 413 -17.27 -3.84 -9.97
CA GLU A 413 -17.71 -5.18 -9.58
C GLU A 413 -17.24 -5.53 -8.16
N ILE A 414 -18.08 -6.24 -7.43
CA ILE A 414 -17.74 -6.79 -6.10
C ILE A 414 -16.78 -7.98 -6.27
N ILE A 415 -17.17 -8.89 -7.14
CA ILE A 415 -16.33 -9.94 -7.72
C ILE A 415 -16.67 -10.02 -9.20
N THR A 416 -15.81 -10.59 -10.02
CA THR A 416 -16.06 -10.76 -11.46
C THR A 416 -17.48 -11.31 -11.71
N GLY A 417 -18.26 -10.59 -12.49
CA GLY A 417 -19.65 -10.92 -12.84
C GLY A 417 -20.71 -10.52 -11.80
N ILE A 418 -20.34 -9.93 -10.66
CA ILE A 418 -21.29 -9.39 -9.69
C ILE A 418 -21.12 -7.87 -9.59
N PRO A 419 -22.05 -7.09 -10.17
CA PRO A 419 -21.91 -5.65 -10.24
C PRO A 419 -22.04 -4.98 -8.85
N GLY A 420 -21.36 -3.85 -8.69
CA GLY A 420 -21.25 -3.13 -7.41
C GLY A 420 -22.57 -2.60 -6.86
N ASN A 421 -23.56 -2.29 -7.72
CA ASN A 421 -24.89 -1.87 -7.29
C ASN A 421 -25.66 -2.92 -6.47
N LEU A 422 -25.24 -4.20 -6.53
CA LEU A 422 -25.78 -5.27 -5.67
C LEU A 422 -25.15 -5.30 -4.28
N PHE A 423 -24.15 -4.45 -3.98
CA PHE A 423 -23.44 -4.49 -2.69
C PHE A 423 -24.38 -4.32 -1.49
N VAL A 424 -25.25 -3.29 -1.53
CA VAL A 424 -26.21 -3.05 -0.46
C VAL A 424 -27.15 -4.26 -0.27
N ILE A 425 -27.58 -4.86 -1.37
CA ILE A 425 -28.43 -6.06 -1.34
C ILE A 425 -27.70 -7.23 -0.68
N ILE A 426 -26.46 -7.49 -1.08
CA ILE A 426 -25.60 -8.56 -0.51
C ILE A 426 -25.37 -8.33 1.01
N CYS A 427 -25.21 -7.09 1.43
CA CYS A 427 -25.08 -6.74 2.85
C CYS A 427 -26.40 -6.87 3.62
N THR A 428 -27.54 -6.56 3.01
CA THR A 428 -28.85 -6.53 3.69
C THR A 428 -29.50 -7.91 3.80
N ILE A 429 -29.34 -8.78 2.80
CA ILE A 429 -29.91 -10.14 2.83
C ILE A 429 -29.56 -10.93 4.11
N PRO A 430 -28.28 -10.95 4.60
CA PRO A 430 -27.96 -11.60 5.87
C PRO A 430 -28.77 -11.06 7.05
N ILE A 431 -29.02 -9.75 7.12
CA ILE A 431 -29.80 -9.11 8.18
C ILE A 431 -31.25 -9.64 8.14
N CYS A 432 -31.88 -9.67 6.97
CA CYS A 432 -33.22 -10.22 6.79
C CYS A 432 -33.28 -11.71 7.20
N ILE A 433 -32.27 -12.49 6.84
CA ILE A 433 -32.14 -13.89 7.24
C ILE A 433 -32.07 -14.00 8.78
N PHE A 434 -31.24 -13.19 9.43
CA PHE A 434 -31.09 -13.21 10.88
C PHE A 434 -32.37 -12.82 11.61
N ILE A 435 -33.09 -11.80 11.14
CA ILE A 435 -34.41 -11.41 11.69
C ILE A 435 -35.39 -12.57 11.55
N TYR A 436 -35.48 -13.18 10.37
CA TYR A 436 -36.36 -14.34 10.15
C TYR A 436 -36.00 -15.52 11.07
N GLU A 437 -34.72 -15.87 11.20
CA GLU A 437 -34.24 -16.94 12.06
C GLU A 437 -34.48 -16.64 13.54
N TYR A 438 -34.39 -15.36 13.96
CA TYR A 438 -34.71 -14.94 15.32
C TYR A 438 -36.19 -15.15 15.63
N VAL A 439 -37.07 -14.64 14.78
CA VAL A 439 -38.53 -14.77 14.95
C VAL A 439 -38.96 -16.24 14.94
N THR A 440 -38.31 -17.09 14.14
CA THR A 440 -38.63 -18.53 14.06
C THR A 440 -37.88 -19.40 15.09
N GLY A 441 -37.12 -18.80 16.01
CA GLY A 441 -36.35 -19.50 17.03
C GLY A 441 -35.18 -20.35 16.48
N LYS A 442 -34.74 -20.12 15.24
CA LYS A 442 -33.70 -20.91 14.57
C LYS A 442 -32.40 -20.17 14.39
N ILE A 443 -32.22 -19.05 15.11
CA ILE A 443 -31.06 -18.16 14.91
C ILE A 443 -29.74 -18.86 15.23
N ASN A 444 -28.77 -18.65 14.33
CA ASN A 444 -27.37 -19.05 14.54
C ASN A 444 -26.56 -17.84 15.01
N TRP A 445 -26.45 -17.67 16.32
CA TRP A 445 -25.70 -16.55 16.91
C TRP A 445 -24.24 -16.44 16.42
N LYS A 446 -23.59 -17.56 16.10
CA LYS A 446 -22.22 -17.53 15.59
C LYS A 446 -22.11 -16.80 14.24
N ASP A 447 -23.08 -17.00 13.34
CA ASP A 447 -23.12 -16.32 12.05
C ASP A 447 -23.42 -14.82 12.24
N VAL A 448 -24.32 -14.46 13.15
CA VAL A 448 -24.65 -13.06 13.49
C VAL A 448 -23.43 -12.32 14.04
N ILE A 449 -22.72 -12.95 14.98
CA ILE A 449 -21.53 -12.35 15.60
C ILE A 449 -20.42 -12.17 14.55
N LEU A 450 -20.17 -13.18 13.72
CA LEU A 450 -19.21 -13.07 12.62
C LEU A 450 -19.55 -11.87 11.72
N TYR A 451 -20.80 -11.77 11.28
CA TYR A 451 -21.27 -10.67 10.44
C TYR A 451 -20.99 -9.30 11.09
N GLY A 452 -21.41 -9.11 12.34
CA GLY A 452 -21.27 -7.83 13.05
C GLY A 452 -19.80 -7.46 13.32
N VAL A 453 -18.99 -8.43 13.78
CA VAL A 453 -17.56 -8.18 14.08
C VAL A 453 -16.80 -7.81 12.81
N PHE A 454 -17.00 -8.51 11.71
CA PHE A 454 -16.29 -8.23 10.46
C PHE A 454 -16.83 -6.99 9.73
N PHE A 455 -18.11 -6.63 9.92
CA PHE A 455 -18.62 -5.33 9.51
C PHE A 455 -17.88 -4.18 10.21
N LEU A 456 -17.80 -4.22 11.55
CA LEU A 456 -17.08 -3.22 12.34
C LEU A 456 -15.59 -3.17 11.99
N THR A 457 -14.98 -4.31 11.71
CA THR A 457 -13.58 -4.39 11.24
C THR A 457 -13.40 -3.61 9.95
N SER A 458 -14.25 -3.86 8.95
CA SER A 458 -14.13 -3.23 7.62
C SER A 458 -14.37 -1.72 7.65
N ILE A 459 -15.35 -1.23 8.46
CA ILE A 459 -15.65 0.22 8.50
C ILE A 459 -14.70 1.02 9.38
N SER A 460 -13.87 0.38 10.18
CA SER A 460 -13.05 1.06 11.20
C SER A 460 -12.13 2.13 10.60
N TRP A 461 -11.52 1.86 9.46
CA TRP A 461 -10.66 2.83 8.78
C TRP A 461 -11.45 4.02 8.23
N PHE A 462 -12.63 3.78 7.67
CA PHE A 462 -13.48 4.86 7.16
C PHE A 462 -13.89 5.82 8.27
N CYS A 463 -14.06 5.31 9.49
CA CYS A 463 -14.39 6.13 10.66
C CYS A 463 -13.18 6.91 11.18
N LEU A 464 -12.01 6.29 11.28
CA LEU A 464 -10.82 6.89 11.87
C LEU A 464 -10.09 7.84 10.91
N ALA A 465 -10.03 7.50 9.64
CA ALA A 465 -9.34 8.26 8.60
C ALA A 465 -10.34 8.80 7.55
N LYS A 466 -11.41 9.46 8.01
CA LYS A 466 -12.55 9.86 7.16
C LYS A 466 -12.16 10.69 5.94
N ASN A 467 -11.25 11.67 6.09
CA ASN A 467 -10.82 12.51 4.98
C ASN A 467 -9.93 11.75 4.00
N HIS A 468 -9.01 10.93 4.49
CA HIS A 468 -8.23 10.02 3.63
C HIS A 468 -9.17 9.05 2.89
N ALA A 469 -10.17 8.52 3.57
CA ALA A 469 -11.17 7.66 2.95
C ALA A 469 -11.99 8.41 1.88
N TYR A 470 -12.33 9.67 2.11
CA TYR A 470 -13.05 10.49 1.14
C TYR A 470 -12.25 10.71 -0.16
N VAL A 471 -10.98 11.07 -0.04
CA VAL A 471 -10.10 11.34 -1.19
C VAL A 471 -9.79 10.06 -1.97
N HIS A 472 -9.57 8.94 -1.27
CA HIS A 472 -9.09 7.69 -1.86
C HIS A 472 -10.19 6.65 -2.06
N THR A 473 -11.41 7.05 -2.46
CA THR A 473 -12.50 6.11 -2.74
C THR A 473 -12.13 5.09 -3.83
N HIS A 474 -11.28 5.48 -4.78
CA HIS A 474 -10.84 4.62 -5.89
C HIS A 474 -10.00 3.40 -5.47
N MET A 475 -9.61 3.27 -4.19
CA MET A 475 -8.80 2.13 -3.74
C MET A 475 -9.28 1.49 -2.44
N ASN A 476 -9.98 2.21 -1.55
CA ASN A 476 -10.27 1.73 -0.20
C ASN A 476 -11.39 0.68 -0.13
N TYR A 477 -12.06 0.35 -1.23
CA TYR A 477 -13.04 -0.75 -1.25
C TYR A 477 -12.44 -2.11 -0.88
N VAL A 478 -11.12 -2.28 -0.99
CA VAL A 478 -10.41 -3.49 -0.53
C VAL A 478 -10.71 -3.83 0.94
N LEU A 479 -11.04 -2.84 1.77
CA LEU A 479 -11.32 -3.04 3.19
C LEU A 479 -12.57 -3.91 3.45
N TRP A 480 -13.51 -3.96 2.54
CA TRP A 480 -14.66 -4.85 2.62
C TRP A 480 -14.27 -6.34 2.51
N TYR A 481 -13.08 -6.63 1.92
CA TYR A 481 -12.57 -8.00 1.75
C TYR A 481 -11.76 -8.50 2.96
N PHE A 482 -11.71 -7.72 4.06
CA PHE A 482 -11.21 -8.19 5.35
C PHE A 482 -12.23 -9.09 6.09
N GLY A 483 -12.98 -9.88 5.35
CA GLY A 483 -13.89 -10.90 5.82
C GLY A 483 -15.36 -10.57 5.66
N TYR A 484 -15.76 -9.29 5.57
CA TYR A 484 -17.16 -8.91 5.58
C TYR A 484 -17.94 -9.42 4.33
N ILE A 485 -17.46 -9.14 3.13
CA ILE A 485 -18.10 -9.65 1.89
C ILE A 485 -18.15 -11.18 1.89
N GLN A 486 -17.07 -11.83 2.30
CA GLN A 486 -16.96 -13.28 2.38
C GLN A 486 -18.03 -13.88 3.30
N ILE A 487 -18.26 -13.23 4.45
CA ILE A 487 -19.26 -13.67 5.41
C ILE A 487 -20.68 -13.40 4.90
N CYS A 488 -20.93 -12.27 4.24
CA CYS A 488 -22.21 -12.01 3.59
C CYS A 488 -22.56 -13.12 2.58
N ILE A 489 -21.65 -13.41 1.68
CA ILE A 489 -21.82 -14.48 0.67
C ILE A 489 -22.01 -15.85 1.37
N TYR A 490 -21.20 -16.15 2.39
CA TYR A 490 -21.31 -17.39 3.15
C TYR A 490 -22.69 -17.56 3.79
N VAL A 491 -23.24 -16.54 4.45
CA VAL A 491 -24.55 -16.59 5.08
C VAL A 491 -25.63 -16.88 4.04
N ILE A 492 -25.60 -16.16 2.93
CA ILE A 492 -26.56 -16.34 1.83
C ILE A 492 -26.49 -17.76 1.27
N VAL A 493 -25.32 -18.22 0.86
CA VAL A 493 -25.13 -19.55 0.24
C VAL A 493 -25.45 -20.67 1.22
N LYS A 494 -25.11 -20.55 2.48
CA LYS A 494 -25.42 -21.52 3.54
C LYS A 494 -26.92 -21.74 3.69
N ARG A 495 -27.72 -20.66 3.66
CA ARG A 495 -29.17 -20.74 3.80
C ARG A 495 -29.83 -21.25 2.52
N PHE A 496 -29.38 -20.82 1.37
CA PHE A 496 -29.85 -21.33 0.09
C PHE A 496 -29.59 -22.82 -0.05
N ALA A 497 -28.39 -23.30 0.27
CA ALA A 497 -28.06 -24.72 0.24
C ALA A 497 -28.93 -25.56 1.21
N LYS A 498 -29.29 -25.01 2.38
CA LYS A 498 -30.19 -25.67 3.33
C LYS A 498 -31.63 -25.71 2.80
N PHE A 499 -32.08 -24.64 2.16
CA PHE A 499 -33.41 -24.59 1.55
C PHE A 499 -33.56 -25.63 0.42
N CYS A 500 -32.55 -25.75 -0.45
CA CYS A 500 -32.56 -26.75 -1.52
C CYS A 500 -32.58 -28.20 -0.99
N LYS A 501 -31.84 -28.49 0.10
CA LYS A 501 -31.82 -29.81 0.73
C LYS A 501 -33.12 -30.16 1.49
N GLY A 502 -33.83 -29.18 1.97
CA GLY A 502 -35.12 -29.40 2.68
C GLY A 502 -36.32 -29.59 1.75
N LYS A 503 -36.11 -29.38 0.42
CA LYS A 503 -37.12 -29.65 -0.62
C LYS A 503 -36.89 -30.97 -1.35
N ALA A 504 -35.74 -31.62 -1.15
CA ALA A 504 -35.41 -32.96 -1.63
C ALA A 504 -35.64 -34.01 -0.53
#